data_1822cedebdf1ea02794f46d32d4d159e
#
_entry.id   1822cedebdf1ea02794f46d32d4d159e
#
_cell.length_a   1.000
_cell.length_b   1.000
_cell.length_c   1.000
_cell.angle_alpha   90.00
_cell.angle_beta   90.00
_cell.angle_gamma   90.00
#
_symmetry.space_group_name_H-M   'P 1'
#
loop_
_entity.id
_entity.type
_entity.pdbx_description
1 polymer ?
#
loop_
_entity_poly.entity_id
_entity_poly.type
_entity_poly.pdbx_seq_one_letter_code
_entity_poly.pdbx_strand_id
1 'polypeptide(L)'
;MTTPLIELRDVSRRYDTGPPALRDASLTVNAGEAVAVLGPSGSGKSTLLNLVAGLDRPDAGTVTVDGVRVDRLGEAAAARYRRAKIGMVFQFFNLLDDLSVLDNVVLPARLAGLGRREAQRRAEALLQSLGIDRHAHAFPGRLSGGERQRVAVARALMNRPPLLLADEPTGALDSASGQDVARLLKELNDDGQTIVVVTHDLQLARACTRRTVRLADGCVAGDTDTAAGASTASETATGASTDTEPVR
;
A
#
# COMPACT_ATOMS: atom_id res chain seq x y z
N MET A 1 -4.94 24.31 5.11
CA MET A 1 -4.12 23.43 4.26
C MET A 1 -3.82 22.20 5.08
N THR A 2 -4.30 21.04 4.67
CA THR A 2 -4.01 19.78 5.36
C THR A 2 -2.55 19.40 5.08
N THR A 3 -1.78 19.13 6.13
CA THR A 3 -0.41 18.65 5.99
C THR A 3 -0.46 17.25 5.40
N PRO A 4 0.28 16.95 4.31
CA PRO A 4 0.28 15.62 3.71
C PRO A 4 0.90 14.59 4.67
N LEU A 5 0.39 13.36 4.62
CA LEU A 5 0.95 12.24 5.38
C LEU A 5 2.26 11.75 4.74
N ILE A 6 2.31 11.68 3.42
CA ILE A 6 3.55 11.35 2.66
C ILE A 6 3.87 12.51 1.74
N GLU A 7 5.13 12.91 1.71
CA GLU A 7 5.67 13.86 0.75
C GLU A 7 7.05 13.41 0.27
N LEU A 8 7.11 13.08 -1.03
CA LEU A 8 8.35 12.86 -1.77
C LEU A 8 8.59 14.09 -2.65
N ARG A 9 9.83 14.62 -2.64
CA ARG A 9 10.24 15.74 -3.49
C ARG A 9 11.54 15.40 -4.20
N ASP A 10 11.48 15.30 -5.52
CA ASP A 10 12.60 15.09 -6.45
C ASP A 10 13.48 13.90 -6.04
N VAL A 11 12.81 12.80 -5.64
CA VAL A 11 13.45 11.62 -5.08
C VAL A 11 14.09 10.80 -6.18
N SER A 12 15.39 10.57 -6.07
CA SER A 12 16.16 9.71 -6.98
C SER A 12 16.85 8.61 -6.20
N ARG A 13 16.85 7.39 -6.76
CA ARG A 13 17.53 6.22 -6.18
C ARG A 13 18.08 5.33 -7.27
N ARG A 14 19.36 4.97 -7.13
CA ARG A 14 20.07 4.04 -8.02
C ARG A 14 20.67 2.90 -7.21
N TYR A 15 20.61 1.71 -7.76
CA TYR A 15 21.32 0.54 -7.23
C TYR A 15 22.47 0.20 -8.20
N ASP A 16 23.66 0.12 -7.68
CA ASP A 16 24.89 -0.18 -8.44
C ASP A 16 25.08 0.75 -9.67
N THR A 17 25.60 0.18 -10.77
CA THR A 17 25.87 0.89 -12.04
C THR A 17 24.69 0.88 -13.01
N GLY A 18 23.54 0.32 -12.61
CA GLY A 18 22.33 0.23 -13.45
C GLY A 18 21.61 1.57 -13.66
N PRO A 19 20.53 1.57 -14.44
CA PRO A 19 19.65 2.74 -14.53
C PRO A 19 19.05 3.07 -13.16
N PRO A 20 18.71 4.34 -12.88
CA PRO A 20 18.09 4.70 -11.63
C PRO A 20 16.72 4.00 -11.48
N ALA A 21 16.50 3.39 -10.31
CA ALA A 21 15.22 2.77 -9.96
C ALA A 21 14.13 3.83 -9.71
N LEU A 22 14.50 5.02 -9.23
CA LEU A 22 13.67 6.22 -9.20
C LEU A 22 14.48 7.41 -9.72
N ARG A 23 13.81 8.32 -10.44
CA ARG A 23 14.39 9.53 -11.02
C ARG A 23 13.42 10.70 -10.84
N ASP A 24 13.85 11.66 -10.02
CA ASP A 24 13.12 12.90 -9.74
C ASP A 24 11.64 12.69 -9.41
N ALA A 25 11.35 11.59 -8.68
CA ALA A 25 10.00 11.20 -8.35
C ALA A 25 9.44 12.11 -7.24
N SER A 26 8.34 12.78 -7.53
CA SER A 26 7.60 13.60 -6.57
C SER A 26 6.18 13.06 -6.41
N LEU A 27 5.73 12.90 -5.16
CA LEU A 27 4.42 12.36 -4.82
C LEU A 27 3.97 12.90 -3.47
N THR A 28 2.71 13.26 -3.38
CA THR A 28 2.06 13.66 -2.12
C THR A 28 0.87 12.76 -1.86
N VAL A 29 0.72 12.25 -0.63
CA VAL A 29 -0.46 11.49 -0.18
C VAL A 29 -0.98 12.12 1.11
N ASN A 30 -2.26 12.44 1.16
CA ASN A 30 -2.89 13.02 2.35
C ASN A 30 -3.37 11.92 3.32
N ALA A 31 -3.59 12.29 4.57
CA ALA A 31 -4.18 11.38 5.55
C ALA A 31 -5.57 10.93 5.12
N GLY A 32 -5.87 9.65 5.26
CA GLY A 32 -7.14 9.03 4.85
C GLY A 32 -7.24 8.71 3.34
N GLU A 33 -6.24 9.07 2.52
CA GLU A 33 -6.24 8.67 1.11
C GLU A 33 -5.87 7.18 0.92
N ALA A 34 -6.50 6.55 -0.07
CA ALA A 34 -6.04 5.29 -0.65
C ALA A 34 -5.49 5.55 -2.05
N VAL A 35 -4.20 5.25 -2.25
CA VAL A 35 -3.48 5.49 -3.51
C VAL A 35 -2.91 4.19 -4.03
N ALA A 36 -3.17 3.88 -5.30
CA ALA A 36 -2.50 2.78 -6.01
C ALA A 36 -1.32 3.33 -6.83
N VAL A 37 -0.15 2.78 -6.63
CA VAL A 37 1.02 3.02 -7.47
C VAL A 37 1.13 1.89 -8.49
N LEU A 38 0.81 2.18 -9.74
CA LEU A 38 0.79 1.24 -10.86
C LEU A 38 2.03 1.36 -11.73
N GLY A 39 2.48 0.26 -12.28
CA GLY A 39 3.57 0.24 -13.27
C GLY A 39 4.06 -1.18 -13.55
N PRO A 40 4.80 -1.39 -14.66
CA PRO A 40 5.38 -2.68 -14.97
C PRO A 40 6.40 -3.13 -13.93
N SER A 41 6.82 -4.40 -14.00
CA SER A 41 7.93 -4.89 -13.18
C SER A 41 9.19 -4.06 -13.47
N GLY A 42 9.94 -3.72 -12.44
CA GLY A 42 11.16 -2.89 -12.57
C GLY A 42 10.92 -1.38 -12.66
N SER A 43 9.67 -0.88 -12.65
CA SER A 43 9.38 0.57 -12.76
C SER A 43 9.75 1.39 -11.52
N GLY A 44 10.21 0.76 -10.41
CA GLY A 44 10.61 1.45 -9.18
C GLY A 44 9.58 1.43 -8.05
N LYS A 45 8.43 0.73 -8.20
CA LYS A 45 7.35 0.68 -7.19
C LYS A 45 7.81 0.23 -5.81
N SER A 46 8.48 -0.92 -5.72
CA SER A 46 8.99 -1.43 -4.43
C SER A 46 10.10 -0.55 -3.87
N THR A 47 10.90 0.10 -4.73
CA THR A 47 11.88 1.11 -4.29
C THR A 47 11.18 2.30 -3.64
N LEU A 48 10.14 2.86 -4.27
CA LEU A 48 9.35 3.95 -3.70
C LEU A 48 8.76 3.55 -2.34
N LEU A 49 8.18 2.35 -2.24
CA LEU A 49 7.61 1.83 -1.01
C LEU A 49 8.68 1.65 0.08
N ASN A 50 9.87 1.13 -0.27
CA ASN A 50 10.98 0.96 0.66
C ASN A 50 11.51 2.29 1.20
N LEU A 51 11.58 3.33 0.36
CA LEU A 51 11.97 4.67 0.79
C LEU A 51 10.96 5.27 1.77
N VAL A 52 9.67 5.16 1.48
CA VAL A 52 8.58 5.58 2.38
C VAL A 52 8.62 4.82 3.70
N ALA A 53 8.89 3.50 3.65
CA ALA A 53 9.02 2.67 4.85
C ALA A 53 10.30 2.92 5.65
N GLY A 54 11.27 3.69 5.12
CA GLY A 54 12.58 3.87 5.74
C GLY A 54 13.39 2.57 5.81
N LEU A 55 13.20 1.68 4.84
CA LEU A 55 13.98 0.47 4.61
C LEU A 55 15.20 0.77 3.71
N ASP A 56 15.13 1.85 2.95
CA ASP A 56 16.19 2.34 2.08
C ASP A 56 16.27 3.88 2.17
N ARG A 57 17.29 4.47 1.55
CA ARG A 57 17.53 5.92 1.51
C ARG A 57 17.63 6.40 0.07
N PRO A 58 17.07 7.58 -0.25
CA PRO A 58 17.28 8.17 -1.56
C PRO A 58 18.74 8.68 -1.71
N ASP A 59 19.22 8.69 -2.95
CA ASP A 59 20.49 9.31 -3.30
C ASP A 59 20.35 10.84 -3.44
N ALA A 60 19.16 11.32 -3.83
CA ALA A 60 18.79 12.72 -3.92
C ALA A 60 17.31 12.92 -3.58
N GLY A 61 16.94 14.17 -3.28
CA GLY A 61 15.57 14.52 -2.91
C GLY A 61 15.27 14.32 -1.43
N THR A 62 13.99 14.37 -1.07
CA THR A 62 13.55 14.28 0.32
C THR A 62 12.32 13.38 0.47
N VAL A 63 12.27 12.60 1.55
CA VAL A 63 11.14 11.75 1.92
C VAL A 63 10.66 12.16 3.31
N THR A 64 9.44 12.68 3.39
CA THR A 64 8.80 13.05 4.66
C THR A 64 7.53 12.21 4.84
N VAL A 65 7.36 11.60 6.01
CA VAL A 65 6.15 10.83 6.35
C VAL A 65 5.70 11.23 7.75
N ASP A 66 4.45 11.64 7.88
CA ASP A 66 3.87 12.13 9.13
C ASP A 66 4.77 13.14 9.85
N GLY A 67 5.30 14.12 9.08
CA GLY A 67 6.21 15.15 9.54
C GLY A 67 7.65 14.69 9.82
N VAL A 68 7.96 13.41 9.66
CA VAL A 68 9.30 12.85 9.91
C VAL A 68 10.12 12.82 8.62
N ARG A 69 11.31 13.41 8.60
CA ARG A 69 12.29 13.31 7.50
C ARG A 69 12.96 11.94 7.52
N VAL A 70 12.32 10.98 6.79
CA VAL A 70 12.70 9.56 6.75
C VAL A 70 14.09 9.38 6.14
N ASP A 71 14.43 10.17 5.12
CA ASP A 71 15.71 10.16 4.42
C ASP A 71 16.92 10.48 5.33
N ARG A 72 16.69 11.12 6.49
CA ARG A 72 17.73 11.49 7.45
C ARG A 72 17.84 10.57 8.67
N LEU A 73 16.97 9.56 8.78
CA LEU A 73 16.97 8.69 9.95
C LEU A 73 18.19 7.76 9.96
N GLY A 74 18.87 7.67 11.10
CA GLY A 74 19.83 6.58 11.34
C GLY A 74 19.08 5.26 11.61
N GLU A 75 19.77 4.11 11.53
CA GLU A 75 19.16 2.77 11.58
C GLU A 75 18.23 2.57 12.78
N ALA A 76 18.68 2.91 13.98
CA ALA A 76 17.86 2.78 15.20
C ALA A 76 16.61 3.68 15.20
N ALA A 77 16.70 4.88 14.60
CA ALA A 77 15.58 5.78 14.46
C ALA A 77 14.59 5.29 13.39
N ALA A 78 15.11 4.78 12.26
CA ALA A 78 14.31 4.16 11.22
C ALA A 78 13.54 2.93 11.72
N ALA A 79 14.17 2.08 12.55
CA ALA A 79 13.49 0.96 13.18
C ALA A 79 12.36 1.40 14.12
N ARG A 80 12.55 2.48 14.91
CA ARG A 80 11.48 3.06 15.74
C ARG A 80 10.36 3.66 14.89
N TYR A 81 10.73 4.38 13.82
CA TYR A 81 9.78 4.94 12.86
C TYR A 81 8.89 3.86 12.25
N ARG A 82 9.48 2.79 11.69
CA ARG A 82 8.73 1.67 11.10
C ARG A 82 7.73 1.08 12.10
N ARG A 83 8.16 0.79 13.32
CA ARG A 83 7.29 0.23 14.37
C ARG A 83 6.12 1.12 14.74
N ALA A 84 6.31 2.44 14.71
CA ALA A 84 5.30 3.39 15.18
C ALA A 84 4.40 3.91 14.04
N LYS A 85 4.91 4.02 12.82
CA LYS A 85 4.25 4.76 11.74
C LYS A 85 3.84 3.91 10.55
N ILE A 86 4.41 2.72 10.38
CA ILE A 86 4.25 1.90 9.18
C ILE A 86 3.67 0.54 9.50
N GLY A 87 2.57 0.18 8.83
CA GLY A 87 2.12 -1.19 8.66
C GLY A 87 2.55 -1.69 7.29
N MET A 88 3.18 -2.87 7.22
CA MET A 88 3.60 -3.46 5.94
C MET A 88 2.83 -4.75 5.67
N VAL A 89 2.27 -4.84 4.46
CA VAL A 89 1.63 -6.03 3.89
C VAL A 89 2.42 -6.44 2.65
N PHE A 90 2.84 -7.69 2.58
CA PHE A 90 3.71 -8.21 1.52
C PHE A 90 2.97 -9.24 0.66
N GLN A 91 3.45 -9.44 -0.56
CA GLN A 91 2.93 -10.43 -1.51
C GLN A 91 2.96 -11.85 -0.94
N PHE A 92 4.04 -12.25 -0.24
CA PHE A 92 4.23 -13.60 0.32
C PHE A 92 3.95 -13.65 1.83
N PHE A 93 3.08 -12.77 2.34
CA PHE A 93 2.61 -12.70 3.74
C PHE A 93 3.71 -12.41 4.77
N ASN A 94 4.91 -12.96 4.62
CA ASN A 94 6.06 -12.88 5.54
C ASN A 94 5.68 -13.21 6.99
N LEU A 95 4.81 -14.21 7.19
CA LEU A 95 4.49 -14.75 8.50
C LEU A 95 5.64 -15.64 8.98
N LEU A 96 5.84 -15.69 10.28
CA LEU A 96 6.80 -16.58 10.92
C LEU A 96 6.12 -17.94 11.14
N ASP A 97 6.61 -18.96 10.46
CA ASP A 97 5.98 -20.30 10.44
C ASP A 97 6.04 -21.01 11.80
N ASP A 98 7.03 -20.68 12.62
CA ASP A 98 7.21 -21.21 13.99
C ASP A 98 6.35 -20.50 15.04
N LEU A 99 5.60 -19.48 14.65
CA LEU A 99 4.69 -18.73 15.52
C LEU A 99 3.24 -19.04 15.16
N SER A 100 2.37 -19.09 16.18
CA SER A 100 0.93 -19.12 15.95
C SER A 100 0.46 -17.84 15.24
N VAL A 101 -0.76 -17.86 14.69
CA VAL A 101 -1.42 -16.68 14.14
C VAL A 101 -1.45 -15.53 15.15
N LEU A 102 -1.87 -15.83 16.38
CA LEU A 102 -1.91 -14.83 17.47
C LEU A 102 -0.52 -14.26 17.76
N ASP A 103 0.50 -15.12 17.87
CA ASP A 103 1.87 -14.68 18.14
C ASP A 103 2.46 -13.83 17.02
N ASN A 104 2.17 -14.16 15.75
CA ASN A 104 2.53 -13.33 14.59
C ASN A 104 1.95 -11.92 14.72
N VAL A 105 0.67 -11.79 15.11
CA VAL A 105 0.00 -10.50 15.25
C VAL A 105 0.47 -9.74 16.48
N VAL A 106 0.74 -10.40 17.59
CA VAL A 106 1.23 -9.80 18.84
C VAL A 106 2.65 -9.24 18.71
N LEU A 107 3.48 -9.85 17.86
CA LEU A 107 4.93 -9.58 17.79
C LEU A 107 5.28 -8.08 17.63
N PRO A 108 4.69 -7.30 16.71
CA PRO A 108 5.01 -5.88 16.58
C PRO A 108 4.78 -5.07 17.86
N ALA A 109 3.71 -5.34 18.57
CA ALA A 109 3.39 -4.64 19.82
C ALA A 109 4.39 -4.99 20.95
N ARG A 110 4.82 -6.24 21.04
CA ARG A 110 5.85 -6.65 22.00
C ARG A 110 7.19 -5.97 21.70
N LEU A 111 7.56 -5.87 20.42
CA LEU A 111 8.76 -5.13 19.98
C LEU A 111 8.64 -3.62 20.24
N ALA A 112 7.42 -3.09 20.30
CA ALA A 112 7.14 -1.70 20.69
C ALA A 112 7.11 -1.49 22.21
N GLY A 113 7.24 -2.56 23.01
CA GLY A 113 7.23 -2.49 24.48
C GLY A 113 5.84 -2.55 25.12
N LEU A 114 4.80 -2.90 24.36
CA LEU A 114 3.44 -3.04 24.90
C LEU A 114 3.36 -4.26 25.84
N GLY A 115 2.68 -4.09 26.97
CA GLY A 115 2.51 -5.15 27.95
C GLY A 115 1.77 -6.37 27.40
N ARG A 116 2.17 -7.58 27.82
CA ARG A 116 1.68 -8.86 27.26
C ARG A 116 0.15 -8.95 27.19
N ARG A 117 -0.55 -8.64 28.31
CA ARG A 117 -2.02 -8.75 28.39
C ARG A 117 -2.72 -7.78 27.42
N GLU A 118 -2.20 -6.58 27.28
CA GLU A 118 -2.77 -5.58 26.40
C GLU A 118 -2.51 -5.92 24.92
N ALA A 119 -1.28 -6.34 24.59
CA ALA A 119 -0.93 -6.81 23.24
C ALA A 119 -1.81 -7.99 22.82
N GLN A 120 -2.04 -8.95 23.70
CA GLN A 120 -2.89 -10.11 23.42
C GLN A 120 -4.34 -9.70 23.16
N ARG A 121 -4.96 -8.93 24.08
CA ARG A 121 -6.35 -8.45 23.89
C ARG A 121 -6.55 -7.71 22.58
N ARG A 122 -5.57 -6.87 22.22
CA ARG A 122 -5.62 -6.11 20.98
C ARG A 122 -5.48 -6.99 19.75
N ALA A 123 -4.60 -7.97 19.77
CA ALA A 123 -4.43 -8.93 18.69
C ALA A 123 -5.71 -9.77 18.51
N GLU A 124 -6.31 -10.26 19.59
CA GLU A 124 -7.58 -10.99 19.54
C GLU A 124 -8.70 -10.14 18.93
N ALA A 125 -8.83 -8.86 19.31
CA ALA A 125 -9.79 -7.95 18.73
C ALA A 125 -9.56 -7.70 17.22
N LEU A 126 -8.29 -7.57 16.79
CA LEU A 126 -7.94 -7.45 15.38
C LEU A 126 -8.25 -8.72 14.59
N LEU A 127 -7.93 -9.89 15.14
CA LEU A 127 -8.25 -11.17 14.50
C LEU A 127 -9.76 -11.33 14.34
N GLN A 128 -10.54 -10.93 15.36
CA GLN A 128 -11.99 -10.95 15.30
C GLN A 128 -12.56 -10.00 14.25
N SER A 129 -12.09 -8.74 14.23
CA SER A 129 -12.56 -7.74 13.24
C SER A 129 -12.24 -8.14 11.78
N LEU A 130 -11.17 -8.92 11.60
CA LEU A 130 -10.76 -9.41 10.28
C LEU A 130 -11.30 -10.83 9.97
N GLY A 131 -12.15 -11.41 10.83
CA GLY A 131 -12.81 -12.70 10.64
C GLY A 131 -11.86 -13.89 10.59
N ILE A 132 -10.75 -13.85 11.36
CA ILE A 132 -9.70 -14.88 11.39
C ILE A 132 -9.44 -15.41 12.81
N ASP A 133 -10.22 -14.99 13.78
CA ASP A 133 -10.08 -15.35 15.22
C ASP A 133 -10.13 -16.85 15.48
N ARG A 134 -10.94 -17.61 14.71
CA ARG A 134 -11.03 -19.08 14.80
C ARG A 134 -9.68 -19.78 14.61
N HIS A 135 -8.73 -19.13 13.94
CA HIS A 135 -7.40 -19.66 13.67
C HIS A 135 -6.30 -19.09 14.57
N ALA A 136 -6.66 -18.37 15.67
CA ALA A 136 -5.68 -17.69 16.54
C ALA A 136 -4.52 -18.59 17.00
N HIS A 137 -4.81 -19.86 17.29
CA HIS A 137 -3.81 -20.84 17.77
C HIS A 137 -3.25 -21.74 16.64
N ALA A 138 -3.70 -21.57 15.40
CA ALA A 138 -3.15 -22.29 14.27
C ALA A 138 -1.79 -21.72 13.85
N PHE A 139 -1.02 -22.52 13.12
CA PHE A 139 0.23 -22.09 12.47
C PHE A 139 -0.03 -21.70 11.02
N PRO A 140 0.76 -20.78 10.42
CA PRO A 140 0.54 -20.26 9.07
C PRO A 140 0.36 -21.32 7.98
N GLY A 141 1.07 -22.46 8.10
CA GLY A 141 0.98 -23.56 7.14
C GLY A 141 -0.38 -24.26 7.06
N ARG A 142 -1.29 -24.02 8.02
CA ARG A 142 -2.65 -24.58 8.04
C ARG A 142 -3.70 -23.65 7.43
N LEU A 143 -3.30 -22.43 7.04
CA LEU A 143 -4.20 -21.39 6.52
C LEU A 143 -4.18 -21.37 5.00
N SER A 144 -5.31 -21.03 4.40
CA SER A 144 -5.39 -20.65 2.98
C SER A 144 -4.58 -19.36 2.71
N GLY A 145 -4.33 -19.05 1.43
CA GLY A 145 -3.64 -17.81 1.04
C GLY A 145 -4.36 -16.56 1.55
N GLY A 146 -5.67 -16.48 1.36
CA GLY A 146 -6.49 -15.35 1.84
C GLY A 146 -6.48 -15.20 3.36
N GLU A 147 -6.54 -16.32 4.11
CA GLU A 147 -6.43 -16.31 5.57
C GLU A 147 -5.05 -15.82 6.03
N ARG A 148 -3.97 -16.29 5.40
CA ARG A 148 -2.60 -15.78 5.67
C ARG A 148 -2.48 -14.29 5.41
N GLN A 149 -3.11 -13.78 4.35
CA GLN A 149 -3.08 -12.35 4.04
C GLN A 149 -3.87 -11.54 5.09
N ARG A 150 -5.02 -12.02 5.57
CA ARG A 150 -5.75 -11.38 6.68
C ARG A 150 -4.92 -11.32 7.96
N VAL A 151 -4.16 -12.36 8.28
CA VAL A 151 -3.21 -12.36 9.40
C VAL A 151 -2.09 -11.35 9.19
N ALA A 152 -1.53 -11.24 7.97
CA ALA A 152 -0.52 -10.24 7.63
C ALA A 152 -1.06 -8.81 7.77
N VAL A 153 -2.31 -8.56 7.37
CA VAL A 153 -3.00 -7.27 7.59
C VAL A 153 -3.21 -7.02 9.09
N ALA A 154 -3.68 -8.00 9.87
CA ALA A 154 -3.83 -7.87 11.32
C ALA A 154 -2.51 -7.48 11.99
N ARG A 155 -1.42 -8.17 11.62
CA ARG A 155 -0.07 -7.87 12.10
C ARG A 155 0.37 -6.45 11.73
N ALA A 156 0.10 -6.00 10.50
CA ALA A 156 0.44 -4.68 10.04
C ALA A 156 -0.30 -3.58 10.83
N LEU A 157 -1.55 -3.82 11.22
CA LEU A 157 -2.39 -2.88 11.98
C LEU A 157 -2.13 -2.88 13.50
N MET A 158 -1.33 -3.83 14.00
CA MET A 158 -1.15 -4.06 15.43
C MET A 158 -0.72 -2.82 16.21
N ASN A 159 0.16 -2.00 15.68
CA ASN A 159 0.63 -0.77 16.32
C ASN A 159 -0.19 0.49 15.96
N ARG A 160 -1.36 0.34 15.32
CA ARG A 160 -2.19 1.46 14.81
C ARG A 160 -1.37 2.45 13.98
N PRO A 161 -0.68 2.00 12.94
CA PRO A 161 0.13 2.89 12.14
C PRO A 161 -0.78 3.87 11.38
N PRO A 162 -0.39 5.15 11.23
CA PRO A 162 -1.12 6.09 10.37
C PRO A 162 -1.06 5.71 8.90
N LEU A 163 -0.10 4.88 8.48
CA LEU A 163 0.13 4.48 7.10
C LEU A 163 0.25 2.96 6.95
N LEU A 164 -0.58 2.40 6.08
CA LEU A 164 -0.49 1.02 5.61
C LEU A 164 0.12 0.99 4.21
N LEU A 165 1.22 0.27 4.04
CA LEU A 165 1.89 0.03 2.77
C LEU A 165 1.65 -1.42 2.35
N ALA A 166 1.18 -1.64 1.12
CA ALA A 166 0.91 -2.96 0.60
C ALA A 166 1.68 -3.19 -0.71
N ASP A 167 2.58 -4.17 -0.71
CA ASP A 167 3.39 -4.56 -1.87
C ASP A 167 2.78 -5.81 -2.51
N GLU A 168 2.14 -5.66 -3.68
CA GLU A 168 1.45 -6.71 -4.44
C GLU A 168 0.56 -7.61 -3.54
N PRO A 169 -0.37 -7.05 -2.74
CA PRO A 169 -1.02 -7.77 -1.64
C PRO A 169 -1.90 -8.94 -2.08
N THR A 170 -2.18 -9.09 -3.37
CA THR A 170 -2.99 -10.17 -3.95
C THR A 170 -2.21 -11.07 -4.90
N GLY A 171 -0.92 -10.77 -5.14
CA GLY A 171 -0.11 -11.44 -6.16
C GLY A 171 0.16 -12.94 -5.93
N ALA A 172 -0.07 -13.44 -4.70
CA ALA A 172 0.05 -14.86 -4.35
C ALA A 172 -1.31 -15.53 -4.07
N LEU A 173 -2.43 -14.88 -4.45
CA LEU A 173 -3.79 -15.34 -4.14
C LEU A 173 -4.54 -15.75 -5.41
N ASP A 174 -5.50 -16.64 -5.24
CA ASP A 174 -6.54 -16.86 -6.26
C ASP A 174 -7.47 -15.64 -6.37
N SER A 175 -8.23 -15.57 -7.46
CA SER A 175 -9.08 -14.42 -7.78
C SER A 175 -10.13 -14.11 -6.70
N ALA A 176 -10.73 -15.12 -6.07
CA ALA A 176 -11.75 -14.93 -5.04
C ALA A 176 -11.11 -14.35 -3.76
N SER A 177 -10.02 -14.96 -3.29
CA SER A 177 -9.25 -14.48 -2.14
C SER A 177 -8.67 -13.08 -2.38
N GLY A 178 -8.25 -12.79 -3.62
CA GLY A 178 -7.76 -11.47 -4.01
C GLY A 178 -8.83 -10.39 -3.91
N GLN A 179 -10.06 -10.67 -4.35
CA GLN A 179 -11.21 -9.76 -4.22
C GLN A 179 -11.57 -9.50 -2.75
N ASP A 180 -11.51 -10.53 -1.90
CA ASP A 180 -11.77 -10.37 -0.47
C ASP A 180 -10.72 -9.48 0.21
N VAL A 181 -9.44 -9.61 -0.16
CA VAL A 181 -8.38 -8.72 0.33
C VAL A 181 -8.55 -7.29 -0.20
N ALA A 182 -8.94 -7.11 -1.47
CA ALA A 182 -9.22 -5.79 -2.01
C ALA A 182 -10.37 -5.09 -1.26
N ARG A 183 -11.44 -5.83 -0.96
CA ARG A 183 -12.57 -5.34 -0.16
C ARG A 183 -12.13 -4.96 1.25
N LEU A 184 -11.33 -5.79 1.90
CA LEU A 184 -10.78 -5.51 3.21
C LEU A 184 -9.95 -4.21 3.23
N LEU A 185 -9.06 -4.01 2.25
CA LEU A 185 -8.27 -2.78 2.15
C LEU A 185 -9.17 -1.55 1.94
N LYS A 186 -10.23 -1.70 1.13
CA LYS A 186 -11.21 -0.63 0.94
C LYS A 186 -11.94 -0.28 2.25
N GLU A 187 -12.43 -1.27 2.99
CA GLU A 187 -13.11 -1.09 4.28
C GLU A 187 -12.19 -0.37 5.28
N LEU A 188 -10.93 -0.78 5.38
CA LEU A 188 -9.94 -0.10 6.22
C LEU A 188 -9.74 1.37 5.81
N ASN A 189 -9.75 1.68 4.50
CA ASN A 189 -9.65 3.05 4.05
C ASN A 189 -10.93 3.85 4.33
N ASP A 190 -12.11 3.27 4.14
CA ASP A 190 -13.38 3.89 4.48
C ASP A 190 -13.47 4.21 6.00
N ASP A 191 -12.78 3.45 6.85
CA ASP A 191 -12.59 3.69 8.29
C ASP A 191 -11.48 4.73 8.59
N GLY A 192 -10.89 5.35 7.56
CA GLY A 192 -9.92 6.45 7.69
C GLY A 192 -8.45 6.02 7.66
N GLN A 193 -8.12 4.75 7.43
CA GLN A 193 -6.74 4.31 7.27
C GLN A 193 -6.14 4.84 5.96
N THR A 194 -4.98 5.50 6.04
CA THR A 194 -4.22 5.85 4.82
C THR A 194 -3.56 4.60 4.27
N ILE A 195 -3.71 4.36 2.96
CA ILE A 195 -3.20 3.15 2.31
C ILE A 195 -2.45 3.52 1.02
N VAL A 196 -1.25 2.96 0.85
CA VAL A 196 -0.55 2.96 -0.44
C VAL A 196 -0.39 1.51 -0.89
N VAL A 197 -0.97 1.18 -2.03
CA VAL A 197 -0.87 -0.14 -2.65
C VAL A 197 0.04 -0.03 -3.87
N VAL A 198 1.13 -0.78 -3.93
CA VAL A 198 1.89 -0.96 -5.18
C VAL A 198 1.46 -2.25 -5.83
N THR A 199 1.12 -2.19 -7.10
CA THR A 199 0.66 -3.35 -7.87
C THR A 199 0.79 -3.13 -9.37
N HIS A 200 0.74 -4.20 -10.15
CA HIS A 200 0.53 -4.17 -11.60
C HIS A 200 -0.91 -4.51 -11.98
N ASP A 201 -1.74 -4.90 -11.02
CA ASP A 201 -3.14 -5.28 -11.22
C ASP A 201 -4.06 -4.05 -11.14
N LEU A 202 -4.60 -3.67 -12.30
CA LEU A 202 -5.58 -2.58 -12.45
C LEU A 202 -6.92 -2.88 -11.75
N GLN A 203 -7.32 -4.16 -11.66
CA GLN A 203 -8.58 -4.52 -11.00
C GLN A 203 -8.46 -4.31 -9.50
N LEU A 204 -7.37 -4.76 -8.90
CA LEU A 204 -7.07 -4.49 -7.49
C LEU A 204 -7.05 -2.98 -7.21
N ALA A 205 -6.31 -2.21 -8.01
CA ALA A 205 -6.20 -0.77 -7.83
C ALA A 205 -7.58 -0.10 -7.82
N ARG A 206 -8.43 -0.39 -8.81
CA ARG A 206 -9.80 0.16 -8.91
C ARG A 206 -10.72 -0.29 -7.77
N ALA A 207 -10.52 -1.50 -7.25
CA ALA A 207 -11.35 -2.06 -6.20
C ALA A 207 -11.09 -1.44 -4.83
N CYS A 208 -9.85 -1.04 -4.53
CA CYS A 208 -9.47 -0.60 -3.19
C CYS A 208 -8.94 0.85 -3.10
N THR A 209 -8.78 1.57 -4.22
CA THR A 209 -8.26 2.95 -4.19
C THR A 209 -9.08 3.89 -5.07
N ARG A 210 -9.06 5.20 -4.74
CA ARG A 210 -9.70 6.27 -5.53
C ARG A 210 -8.72 7.05 -6.39
N ARG A 211 -7.43 6.92 -6.14
CA ARG A 211 -6.37 7.64 -6.84
C ARG A 211 -5.32 6.66 -7.34
N THR A 212 -4.87 6.86 -8.56
CA THR A 212 -3.88 6.02 -9.20
C THR A 212 -2.70 6.85 -9.66
N VAL A 213 -1.52 6.49 -9.20
CA VAL A 213 -0.23 7.06 -9.63
C VAL A 213 0.46 6.07 -10.55
N ARG A 214 0.79 6.48 -11.75
CA ARG A 214 1.48 5.63 -12.72
C ARG A 214 2.99 5.87 -12.65
N LEU A 215 3.73 4.82 -12.35
CA LEU A 215 5.20 4.83 -12.34
C LEU A 215 5.73 4.13 -13.60
N ALA A 216 6.58 4.80 -14.36
CA ALA A 216 7.24 4.26 -15.55
C ALA A 216 8.70 4.71 -15.55
N ASP A 217 9.63 3.78 -15.77
CA ASP A 217 11.08 4.01 -15.84
C ASP A 217 11.62 4.89 -14.69
N GLY A 218 11.12 4.65 -13.50
CA GLY A 218 11.51 5.37 -12.29
C GLY A 218 10.90 6.76 -12.12
N CYS A 219 10.04 7.22 -13.04
CA CYS A 219 9.39 8.53 -12.99
C CYS A 219 7.89 8.39 -12.71
N VAL A 220 7.30 9.39 -12.06
CA VAL A 220 5.84 9.54 -11.98
C VAL A 220 5.34 10.04 -13.34
N ALA A 221 4.72 9.14 -14.10
CA ALA A 221 4.25 9.40 -15.46
C ALA A 221 2.79 9.86 -15.53
N GLY A 222 2.04 9.76 -14.44
CA GLY A 222 0.64 10.18 -14.35
C GLY A 222 0.12 10.04 -12.93
N ASP A 223 -0.84 10.90 -12.61
CA ASP A 223 -1.54 10.92 -11.31
C ASP A 223 -3.00 11.25 -11.60
N THR A 224 -3.89 10.30 -11.37
CA THR A 224 -5.28 10.38 -11.77
C THR A 224 -6.19 10.06 -10.60
N ASP A 225 -7.06 10.97 -10.25
CA ASP A 225 -8.17 10.71 -9.33
C ASP A 225 -9.27 9.96 -10.09
N THR A 226 -9.49 8.69 -9.77
CA THR A 226 -10.51 7.86 -10.42
C THR A 226 -11.94 8.34 -10.16
N ALA A 227 -12.16 9.15 -9.13
CA ALA A 227 -13.46 9.75 -8.85
C ALA A 227 -13.81 10.89 -9.83
N ALA A 228 -12.81 11.57 -10.39
CA ALA A 228 -12.99 12.65 -11.36
C ALA A 228 -13.21 12.16 -12.80
N GLY A 229 -12.77 10.93 -13.12
CA GLY A 229 -12.82 10.38 -14.49
C GLY A 229 -14.18 9.81 -14.93
N ALA A 230 -15.15 9.67 -14.03
CA ALA A 230 -16.47 9.14 -14.37
C ALA A 230 -17.44 10.18 -14.96
N SER A 231 -17.06 11.47 -14.97
CA SER A 231 -17.94 12.58 -15.40
C SER A 231 -17.67 13.13 -16.81
N THR A 232 -16.67 12.67 -17.55
CA THR A 232 -16.28 13.27 -18.86
C THR A 232 -16.39 12.36 -20.08
N ALA A 233 -17.06 11.20 -19.97
CA ALA A 233 -17.25 10.27 -21.09
C ALA A 233 -18.65 10.33 -21.72
N SER A 234 -19.39 11.43 -21.58
CA SER A 234 -20.75 11.58 -22.15
C SER A 234 -20.93 12.94 -22.77
N GLU A 235 -20.18 13.27 -23.83
CA GLU A 235 -20.60 14.30 -24.79
C GLU A 235 -19.55 14.43 -25.90
N THR A 236 -19.66 13.61 -26.93
CA THR A 236 -19.34 14.00 -28.33
C THR A 236 -19.68 12.87 -29.29
N ALA A 237 -20.97 12.72 -29.55
CA ALA A 237 -21.44 11.97 -30.71
C ALA A 237 -22.75 12.61 -31.22
N THR A 238 -22.64 13.76 -31.87
CA THR A 238 -23.73 14.25 -32.72
C THR A 238 -23.14 15.22 -33.75
N GLY A 239 -23.24 14.86 -35.03
CA GLY A 239 -23.14 15.82 -36.09
C GLY A 239 -22.10 15.52 -37.18
N ALA A 240 -22.42 14.60 -38.07
CA ALA A 240 -21.95 14.69 -39.46
C ALA A 240 -23.10 14.24 -40.36
N SER A 241 -23.93 15.20 -40.76
CA SER A 241 -24.78 15.10 -41.95
C SER A 241 -23.91 15.08 -43.17
N THR A 242 -23.99 14.03 -43.95
CA THR A 242 -23.50 14.00 -45.33
C THR A 242 -24.67 14.28 -46.27
N ASP A 243 -24.72 15.51 -46.74
CA ASP A 243 -25.42 15.87 -48.00
C ASP A 243 -24.74 15.14 -49.15
N THR A 244 -25.48 14.35 -49.87
CA THR A 244 -25.08 13.81 -51.17
C THR A 244 -26.07 14.31 -52.18
N GLU A 245 -25.65 15.29 -52.97
CA GLU A 245 -26.33 15.77 -54.16
C GLU A 245 -26.19 14.75 -55.32
N PRO A 246 -27.21 14.57 -56.19
CA PRO A 246 -27.13 13.65 -57.32
C PRO A 246 -26.66 14.43 -58.58
N VAL A 247 -25.66 13.92 -59.27
CA VAL A 247 -25.32 14.33 -60.64
C VAL A 247 -25.73 13.23 -61.61
N ARG A 248 -26.55 13.63 -62.57
CA ARG A 248 -26.93 13.12 -63.88
C ARG A 248 -26.31 11.82 -64.42
#